data_86e0d2bff02fd3318cb1f07ab913980b
#
_entry.id   86e0d2bff02fd3318cb1f07ab913980b
#
_cell.length_a   1.000
_cell.length_b   1.000
_cell.length_c   1.000
_cell.angle_alpha   90.00
_cell.angle_beta   90.00
_cell.angle_gamma   90.00
#
_symmetry.space_group_name_H-M   'P 1'
#
loop_
_entity.id
_entity.type
_entity.pdbx_description
1 polymer ?
#
loop_
_entity_poly.entity_id
_entity_poly.type
_entity_poly.pdbx_seq_one_letter_code
_entity_poly.pdbx_strand_id
1 'polypeptide(L)'
;ANNLVPAVVLFSILFGVVLMGIKEKEPLIHALAVAADALIRVTNLIVKLTPYGVFAISAAAAGTMTVEEFGRLQVYFITYNLAALFLTFWLLPMLLTAVTPFKYKDVLGMSKDAMATAFTTGNLFVVLTVLTENCKALFKKYNLVEEKTDSYVDVIIPVSFNFPNVGKLLMLLFILFAAWFSGTSLSLKQYPTFVFAGLLSFFGGVDVAMPFMLDLMRLPADLYQLYVVTGILNGRFATLLAAMNLLVFTILATCALTGALSINKKRVMGYVATTLVLTVAVVGSSRLYLSQFVKNEYTEDQALLQMHLLVEPIKAKVHKELPPKPPPHDPKKSRLDEILERGVLRVGYLKYRLPYAFENEKGQLVGFDIEMAYGLARDLGVKVEFYLLDRKKYAKQLNTGYCDIIMSGLRITPKNATELTFSDSYLDETLAFIVKDHLRDQFSTREAVKGLESPRIGVRDDPYDIWLIQYYLPTAKIVRVKSPREFFEKKTKDVDAFFFTAEAGSAWTLLYPEYSAVVPQPDVASIPMAYPVPQGEKKLLDFVNSWLDLRKKDTSIQKVFNHWILGQGAKEKKPRWSIIRDVLHWVD
;
A
#
# COMPACT_ATOMS: atom_id res chain seq x y z
N ALA A 1 7.43 -14.97 0.34
CA ALA A 1 6.97 -16.22 0.94
C ALA A 1 6.30 -17.07 -0.15
N ASN A 2 6.84 -18.26 -0.41
CA ASN A 2 6.24 -19.17 -1.37
C ASN A 2 4.87 -19.62 -0.83
N ASN A 3 3.79 -19.15 -1.45
CA ASN A 3 2.45 -19.58 -1.08
C ASN A 3 2.23 -21.01 -1.57
N LEU A 4 2.35 -22.00 -0.68
CA LEU A 4 2.18 -23.42 -0.97
C LEU A 4 0.70 -23.84 -1.05
N VAL A 5 -0.25 -22.96 -0.72
CA VAL A 5 -1.68 -23.29 -0.66
C VAL A 5 -2.23 -23.87 -1.96
N PRO A 6 -1.98 -23.29 -3.16
CA PRO A 6 -2.47 -23.89 -4.40
C PRO A 6 -1.92 -25.29 -4.67
N ALA A 7 -0.65 -25.54 -4.32
CA ALA A 7 -0.03 -26.85 -4.47
C ALA A 7 -0.63 -27.89 -3.51
N VAL A 8 -0.87 -27.50 -2.25
CA VAL A 8 -1.52 -28.37 -1.25
C VAL A 8 -2.95 -28.69 -1.67
N VAL A 9 -3.70 -27.72 -2.18
CA VAL A 9 -5.08 -27.94 -2.66
C VAL A 9 -5.10 -28.90 -3.85
N LEU A 10 -4.24 -28.67 -4.85
CA LEU A 10 -4.15 -29.57 -6.00
C LEU A 10 -3.79 -31.00 -5.59
N PHE A 11 -2.79 -31.14 -4.70
CA PHE A 11 -2.43 -32.43 -4.14
C PHE A 11 -3.61 -33.09 -3.41
N SER A 12 -4.33 -32.36 -2.57
CA SER A 12 -5.46 -32.90 -1.80
C SER A 12 -6.60 -33.38 -2.71
N ILE A 13 -6.88 -32.62 -3.81
CA ILE A 13 -7.88 -33.04 -4.81
C ILE A 13 -7.44 -34.35 -5.50
N LEU A 14 -6.20 -34.38 -6.00
CA LEU A 14 -5.66 -35.59 -6.66
C LEU A 14 -5.63 -36.77 -5.71
N PHE A 15 -5.20 -36.57 -4.47
CA PHE A 15 -5.20 -37.62 -3.44
C PHE A 15 -6.61 -38.15 -3.16
N GLY A 16 -7.60 -37.27 -3.03
CA GLY A 16 -9.01 -37.64 -2.84
C GLY A 16 -9.57 -38.44 -4.02
N VAL A 17 -9.25 -38.05 -5.27
CA VAL A 17 -9.65 -38.78 -6.47
C VAL A 17 -9.04 -40.19 -6.50
N VAL A 18 -7.73 -40.30 -6.22
CA VAL A 18 -7.05 -41.60 -6.18
C VAL A 18 -7.61 -42.50 -5.06
N LEU A 19 -7.90 -41.89 -3.89
CA LEU A 19 -8.46 -42.60 -2.74
C LEU A 19 -9.83 -43.22 -3.04
N MET A 20 -10.64 -42.63 -3.95
CA MET A 20 -11.92 -43.21 -4.36
C MET A 20 -11.79 -44.62 -4.96
N GLY A 21 -10.66 -44.93 -5.62
CA GLY A 21 -10.38 -46.22 -6.23
C GLY A 21 -9.89 -47.33 -5.24
N ILE A 22 -9.55 -46.99 -4.02
CA ILE A 22 -8.99 -47.92 -3.03
C ILE A 22 -10.15 -48.61 -2.29
N LYS A 23 -10.11 -49.97 -2.22
CA LYS A 23 -11.18 -50.75 -1.58
C LYS A 23 -11.16 -50.64 -0.05
N GLU A 24 -9.99 -50.55 0.59
CA GLU A 24 -9.82 -50.47 2.06
C GLU A 24 -9.56 -49.05 2.55
N LYS A 25 -10.30 -48.08 2.05
CA LYS A 25 -10.13 -46.65 2.35
C LYS A 25 -10.78 -46.17 3.67
N GLU A 26 -11.74 -46.94 4.19
CA GLU A 26 -12.56 -46.51 5.34
C GLU A 26 -11.75 -46.17 6.60
N PRO A 27 -10.70 -46.92 7.02
CA PRO A 27 -9.91 -46.56 8.18
C PRO A 27 -9.18 -45.23 8.02
N LEU A 28 -8.69 -44.93 6.80
CA LEU A 28 -8.00 -43.68 6.50
C LEU A 28 -8.98 -42.52 6.47
N ILE A 29 -10.15 -42.71 5.86
CA ILE A 29 -11.21 -41.69 5.84
C ILE A 29 -11.63 -41.33 7.26
N HIS A 30 -11.83 -42.36 8.12
CA HIS A 30 -12.19 -42.15 9.52
C HIS A 30 -11.08 -41.37 10.28
N ALA A 31 -9.81 -41.73 10.09
CA ALA A 31 -8.69 -41.03 10.72
C ALA A 31 -8.61 -39.55 10.28
N LEU A 32 -8.78 -39.32 8.97
CA LEU A 32 -8.81 -37.93 8.43
C LEU A 32 -10.02 -37.14 8.95
N ALA A 33 -11.19 -37.77 9.11
CA ALA A 33 -12.38 -37.12 9.68
C ALA A 33 -12.14 -36.73 11.14
N VAL A 34 -11.56 -37.60 11.96
CA VAL A 34 -11.22 -37.31 13.37
C VAL A 34 -10.19 -36.18 13.45
N ALA A 35 -9.19 -36.19 12.57
CA ALA A 35 -8.21 -35.08 12.48
C ALA A 35 -8.88 -33.75 12.08
N ALA A 36 -9.79 -33.77 11.10
CA ALA A 36 -10.55 -32.60 10.68
C ALA A 36 -11.43 -32.05 11.83
N ASP A 37 -12.13 -32.91 12.57
CA ASP A 37 -12.91 -32.53 13.74
C ASP A 37 -12.07 -31.87 14.84
N ALA A 38 -10.89 -32.42 15.10
CA ALA A 38 -9.95 -31.86 16.06
C ALA A 38 -9.50 -30.44 15.64
N LEU A 39 -9.14 -30.25 14.35
CA LEU A 39 -8.75 -28.96 13.79
C LEU A 39 -9.91 -27.96 13.82
N ILE A 40 -11.14 -28.39 13.53
CA ILE A 40 -12.36 -27.54 13.63
C ILE A 40 -12.55 -27.08 15.08
N ARG A 41 -12.35 -27.94 16.09
CA ARG A 41 -12.46 -27.54 17.50
C ARG A 41 -11.40 -26.51 17.89
N VAL A 42 -10.15 -26.67 17.42
CA VAL A 42 -9.08 -25.68 17.63
C VAL A 42 -9.45 -24.35 16.96
N THR A 43 -9.92 -24.40 15.73
CA THR A 43 -10.38 -23.21 14.99
C THR A 43 -11.51 -22.49 15.74
N ASN A 44 -12.50 -23.23 16.24
CA ASN A 44 -13.61 -22.67 17.01
C ASN A 44 -13.14 -22.00 18.33
N LEU A 45 -12.09 -22.53 18.95
CA LEU A 45 -11.47 -21.88 20.11
C LEU A 45 -10.85 -20.52 19.73
N ILE A 46 -10.10 -20.49 18.64
CA ILE A 46 -9.47 -19.27 18.11
C ILE A 46 -10.53 -18.24 17.70
N VAL A 47 -11.60 -18.68 17.03
CA VAL A 47 -12.73 -17.82 16.60
C VAL A 47 -13.38 -17.11 17.79
N LYS A 48 -13.41 -17.71 18.99
CA LYS A 48 -13.92 -17.02 20.19
C LYS A 48 -13.07 -15.81 20.60
N LEU A 49 -11.78 -15.77 20.24
CA LEU A 49 -10.89 -14.64 20.47
C LEU A 49 -10.95 -13.59 19.34
N THR A 50 -11.53 -13.95 18.19
CA THR A 50 -11.63 -13.05 17.03
C THR A 50 -12.25 -11.68 17.34
N PRO A 51 -13.33 -11.54 18.15
CA PRO A 51 -13.90 -10.23 18.45
C PRO A 51 -12.90 -9.28 19.10
N TYR A 52 -12.04 -9.79 19.97
CA TYR A 52 -11.01 -8.98 20.64
C TYR A 52 -9.90 -8.57 19.69
N GLY A 53 -9.43 -9.52 18.85
CA GLY A 53 -8.44 -9.23 17.80
C GLY A 53 -8.96 -8.22 16.77
N VAL A 54 -10.20 -8.41 16.30
CA VAL A 54 -10.86 -7.51 15.38
C VAL A 54 -11.03 -6.12 15.98
N PHE A 55 -11.47 -6.02 17.25
CA PHE A 55 -11.57 -4.74 17.95
C PHE A 55 -10.21 -4.03 18.00
N ALA A 56 -9.15 -4.74 18.40
CA ALA A 56 -7.80 -4.18 18.49
C ALA A 56 -7.30 -3.66 17.13
N ILE A 57 -7.46 -4.46 16.07
CA ILE A 57 -7.06 -4.08 14.69
C ILE A 57 -7.90 -2.88 14.21
N SER A 58 -9.21 -2.90 14.45
CA SER A 58 -10.10 -1.79 14.04
C SER A 58 -9.79 -0.51 14.79
N ALA A 59 -9.50 -0.60 16.09
CA ALA A 59 -9.09 0.55 16.90
C ALA A 59 -7.73 1.10 16.43
N ALA A 60 -6.76 0.24 16.11
CA ALA A 60 -5.47 0.64 15.56
C ALA A 60 -5.64 1.32 14.19
N ALA A 61 -6.42 0.73 13.28
CA ALA A 61 -6.69 1.31 11.96
C ALA A 61 -7.44 2.65 12.08
N ALA A 62 -8.51 2.73 12.88
CA ALA A 62 -9.20 3.99 13.16
C ALA A 62 -8.27 5.02 13.82
N GLY A 63 -7.26 4.53 14.60
CA GLY A 63 -6.19 5.31 15.19
C GLY A 63 -5.19 5.90 14.20
N THR A 64 -4.98 5.29 13.06
CA THR A 64 -3.95 5.65 12.06
C THR A 64 -4.52 6.24 10.78
N MET A 65 -5.76 5.90 10.40
CA MET A 65 -6.41 6.38 9.19
C MET A 65 -6.85 7.84 9.28
N THR A 66 -6.73 8.56 8.18
CA THR A 66 -7.30 9.90 8.01
C THR A 66 -8.80 9.81 7.70
N VAL A 67 -9.54 10.90 7.92
CA VAL A 67 -10.98 10.99 7.55
C VAL A 67 -11.18 10.79 6.04
N GLU A 68 -10.21 11.25 5.24
CA GLU A 68 -10.24 11.11 3.77
C GLU A 68 -10.06 9.67 3.33
N GLU A 69 -9.11 8.94 3.93
CA GLU A 69 -8.93 7.50 3.68
C GLU A 69 -10.15 6.70 4.07
N PHE A 70 -10.77 7.03 5.21
CA PHE A 70 -12.04 6.42 5.61
C PHE A 70 -13.15 6.74 4.59
N GLY A 71 -13.22 7.99 4.10
CA GLY A 71 -14.13 8.39 3.02
C GLY A 71 -13.91 7.57 1.74
N ARG A 72 -12.66 7.30 1.37
CA ARG A 72 -12.31 6.48 0.19
C ARG A 72 -12.66 5.01 0.37
N LEU A 73 -12.62 4.46 1.59
CA LEU A 73 -13.08 3.09 1.88
C LEU A 73 -14.56 2.87 1.56
N GLN A 74 -15.40 3.91 1.58
CA GLN A 74 -16.80 3.82 1.20
C GLN A 74 -16.97 3.29 -0.23
N VAL A 75 -16.02 3.55 -1.13
CA VAL A 75 -16.04 3.01 -2.51
C VAL A 75 -16.08 1.50 -2.47
N TYR A 76 -15.21 0.87 -1.69
CA TYR A 76 -15.17 -0.58 -1.57
C TYR A 76 -16.43 -1.13 -0.88
N PHE A 77 -16.84 -0.52 0.24
CA PHE A 77 -18.05 -0.94 0.96
C PHE A 77 -19.30 -0.91 0.07
N ILE A 78 -19.56 0.20 -0.60
CA ILE A 78 -20.74 0.38 -1.43
C ILE A 78 -20.70 -0.59 -2.62
N THR A 79 -19.58 -0.63 -3.34
CA THR A 79 -19.44 -1.48 -4.53
C THR A 79 -19.57 -2.96 -4.16
N TYR A 80 -18.92 -3.40 -3.07
CA TYR A 80 -18.98 -4.77 -2.61
C TYR A 80 -20.40 -5.18 -2.18
N ASN A 81 -21.04 -4.37 -1.33
CA ASN A 81 -22.34 -4.69 -0.78
C ASN A 81 -23.44 -4.66 -1.84
N LEU A 82 -23.41 -3.69 -2.76
CA LEU A 82 -24.34 -3.67 -3.90
C LEU A 82 -24.15 -4.88 -4.80
N ALA A 83 -22.91 -5.26 -5.11
CA ALA A 83 -22.64 -6.46 -5.89
C ALA A 83 -23.11 -7.72 -5.16
N ALA A 84 -22.83 -7.86 -3.85
CA ALA A 84 -23.28 -8.99 -3.05
C ALA A 84 -24.80 -9.12 -3.03
N LEU A 85 -25.52 -8.02 -2.80
CA LEU A 85 -26.99 -8.01 -2.82
C LEU A 85 -27.56 -8.32 -4.20
N PHE A 86 -27.00 -7.73 -5.25
CA PHE A 86 -27.42 -8.02 -6.63
C PHE A 86 -27.21 -9.48 -7.01
N LEU A 87 -26.07 -10.07 -6.66
CA LEU A 87 -25.79 -11.49 -6.90
C LEU A 87 -26.72 -12.39 -6.09
N THR A 88 -26.94 -12.07 -4.80
CA THR A 88 -27.76 -12.88 -3.88
C THR A 88 -29.23 -12.86 -4.26
N PHE A 89 -29.82 -11.70 -4.52
CA PHE A 89 -31.26 -11.55 -4.66
C PHE A 89 -31.74 -11.48 -6.11
N TRP A 90 -30.84 -11.23 -7.07
CA TRP A 90 -31.22 -11.20 -8.48
C TRP A 90 -30.54 -12.28 -9.29
N LEU A 91 -29.22 -12.22 -9.45
CA LEU A 91 -28.51 -13.04 -10.44
C LEU A 91 -28.65 -14.53 -10.18
N LEU A 92 -28.36 -15.00 -8.97
CA LEU A 92 -28.40 -16.42 -8.64
C LEU A 92 -29.82 -17.02 -8.63
N PRO A 93 -30.86 -16.41 -7.97
CA PRO A 93 -32.21 -16.96 -8.00
C PRO A 93 -32.86 -16.88 -9.39
N MET A 94 -32.60 -15.84 -10.17
CA MET A 94 -33.12 -15.73 -11.53
C MET A 94 -32.47 -16.71 -12.50
N LEU A 95 -31.16 -16.99 -12.34
CA LEU A 95 -30.48 -18.05 -13.07
C LEU A 95 -31.21 -19.39 -12.84
N LEU A 96 -31.44 -19.72 -11.57
CA LEU A 96 -32.15 -20.94 -11.22
C LEU A 96 -33.55 -21.01 -11.87
N THR A 97 -34.32 -19.92 -11.80
CA THR A 97 -35.64 -19.82 -12.40
C THR A 97 -35.65 -19.93 -13.93
N ALA A 98 -34.58 -19.46 -14.58
CA ALA A 98 -34.44 -19.48 -16.04
C ALA A 98 -34.26 -20.90 -16.59
N VAL A 99 -33.62 -21.79 -15.84
CA VAL A 99 -33.23 -23.14 -16.30
C VAL A 99 -33.88 -24.27 -15.55
N THR A 100 -34.77 -23.99 -14.59
CA THR A 100 -35.56 -24.97 -13.82
C THR A 100 -37.03 -24.62 -13.79
N PRO A 101 -37.91 -25.51 -13.35
CA PRO A 101 -39.35 -25.21 -13.20
C PRO A 101 -39.68 -24.34 -11.98
N PHE A 102 -38.72 -24.06 -11.10
CA PHE A 102 -38.95 -23.32 -9.85
C PHE A 102 -39.24 -21.84 -10.10
N LYS A 103 -40.19 -21.28 -9.31
CA LYS A 103 -40.57 -19.86 -9.38
C LYS A 103 -39.66 -19.04 -8.47
N TYR A 104 -39.28 -17.85 -8.91
CA TYR A 104 -38.43 -16.91 -8.17
C TYR A 104 -38.91 -16.66 -6.73
N LYS A 105 -40.21 -16.41 -6.54
CA LYS A 105 -40.78 -16.17 -5.21
C LYS A 105 -40.65 -17.36 -4.27
N ASP A 106 -40.73 -18.58 -4.79
CA ASP A 106 -40.59 -19.80 -3.99
C ASP A 106 -39.15 -20.04 -3.57
N VAL A 107 -38.22 -19.79 -4.47
CA VAL A 107 -36.78 -19.88 -4.16
C VAL A 107 -36.41 -18.91 -3.04
N LEU A 108 -36.78 -17.63 -3.15
CA LEU A 108 -36.50 -16.64 -2.11
C LEU A 108 -37.29 -16.91 -0.82
N GLY A 109 -38.58 -17.31 -0.93
CA GLY A 109 -39.41 -17.59 0.24
C GLY A 109 -38.88 -18.72 1.10
N MET A 110 -38.32 -19.78 0.48
CA MET A 110 -37.76 -20.92 1.20
C MET A 110 -36.32 -20.66 1.68
N SER A 111 -35.58 -19.78 1.03
CA SER A 111 -34.19 -19.48 1.43
C SER A 111 -34.09 -18.42 2.53
N LYS A 112 -35.16 -17.67 2.84
CA LYS A 112 -35.13 -16.48 3.71
C LYS A 112 -34.47 -16.74 5.09
N ASP A 113 -34.82 -17.84 5.76
CA ASP A 113 -34.35 -18.15 7.10
C ASP A 113 -32.86 -18.56 7.08
N ALA A 114 -32.45 -19.33 6.08
CA ALA A 114 -31.04 -19.65 5.85
C ALA A 114 -30.20 -18.39 5.53
N MET A 115 -30.75 -17.48 4.71
CA MET A 115 -30.10 -16.23 4.37
C MET A 115 -29.97 -15.31 5.60
N ALA A 116 -31.02 -15.17 6.39
CA ALA A 116 -30.98 -14.38 7.62
C ALA A 116 -29.96 -14.93 8.62
N THR A 117 -29.96 -16.27 8.81
CA THR A 117 -28.98 -16.93 9.69
C THR A 117 -27.54 -16.78 9.16
N ALA A 118 -27.31 -16.90 7.86
CA ALA A 118 -26.01 -16.69 7.23
C ALA A 118 -25.48 -15.27 7.48
N PHE A 119 -26.33 -14.27 7.29
CA PHE A 119 -25.96 -12.88 7.49
C PHE A 119 -25.67 -12.57 8.97
N THR A 120 -26.53 -13.02 9.88
CA THR A 120 -26.38 -12.72 11.31
C THR A 120 -25.18 -13.43 11.94
N THR A 121 -24.98 -14.72 11.62
CA THR A 121 -23.86 -15.50 12.18
C THR A 121 -22.53 -15.20 11.48
N GLY A 122 -22.56 -14.87 10.18
CA GLY A 122 -21.36 -14.75 9.35
C GLY A 122 -20.60 -16.09 9.19
N ASN A 123 -21.26 -17.21 9.44
CA ASN A 123 -20.67 -18.54 9.37
C ASN A 123 -21.53 -19.47 8.50
N LEU A 124 -21.00 -19.85 7.35
CA LEU A 124 -21.72 -20.69 6.39
C LEU A 124 -21.96 -22.11 6.94
N PHE A 125 -21.08 -22.61 7.80
CA PHE A 125 -21.22 -23.94 8.38
C PHE A 125 -22.51 -24.10 9.20
N VAL A 126 -22.90 -23.05 9.92
CA VAL A 126 -24.12 -23.05 10.77
C VAL A 126 -25.39 -23.22 9.96
N VAL A 127 -25.39 -22.78 8.69
CA VAL A 127 -26.58 -22.81 7.84
C VAL A 127 -26.67 -24.03 6.93
N LEU A 128 -25.68 -24.92 6.91
CA LEU A 128 -25.67 -26.08 6.01
C LEU A 128 -26.91 -26.96 6.19
N THR A 129 -27.27 -27.28 7.44
CA THR A 129 -28.47 -28.10 7.75
C THR A 129 -29.74 -27.43 7.26
N VAL A 130 -29.92 -26.12 7.51
CA VAL A 130 -31.09 -25.37 7.06
C VAL A 130 -31.13 -25.32 5.53
N LEU A 131 -30.00 -25.16 4.85
CA LEU A 131 -29.92 -25.19 3.38
C LEU A 131 -30.35 -26.56 2.82
N THR A 132 -29.90 -27.65 3.46
CA THR A 132 -30.30 -29.03 3.10
C THR A 132 -31.79 -29.20 3.16
N GLU A 133 -32.40 -28.83 4.28
CA GLU A 133 -33.85 -28.91 4.47
C GLU A 133 -34.62 -28.03 3.47
N ASN A 134 -34.15 -26.82 3.23
CA ASN A 134 -34.77 -25.89 2.26
C ASN A 134 -34.71 -26.44 0.83
N CYS A 135 -33.60 -27.06 0.42
CA CYS A 135 -33.51 -27.72 -0.88
C CYS A 135 -34.52 -28.87 -1.00
N LYS A 136 -34.55 -29.78 -0.04
CA LYS A 136 -35.51 -30.90 -0.03
C LYS A 136 -36.97 -30.42 -0.04
N ALA A 137 -37.28 -29.40 0.77
CA ALA A 137 -38.62 -28.82 0.81
C ALA A 137 -39.06 -28.19 -0.53
N LEU A 138 -38.10 -27.56 -1.27
CA LEU A 138 -38.39 -27.02 -2.58
C LEU A 138 -38.71 -28.11 -3.61
N PHE A 139 -37.94 -29.20 -3.65
CA PHE A 139 -38.21 -30.35 -4.53
C PHE A 139 -39.56 -30.99 -4.18
N LYS A 140 -39.89 -31.15 -2.90
CA LYS A 140 -41.17 -31.68 -2.42
C LYS A 140 -42.34 -30.80 -2.85
N LYS A 141 -42.22 -29.48 -2.76
CA LYS A 141 -43.27 -28.52 -3.18
C LYS A 141 -43.66 -28.65 -4.66
N TYR A 142 -42.68 -29.04 -5.49
CA TYR A 142 -42.90 -29.16 -6.95
C TYR A 142 -43.12 -30.61 -7.42
N ASN A 143 -43.30 -31.54 -6.48
CA ASN A 143 -43.48 -32.98 -6.75
C ASN A 143 -42.36 -33.58 -7.61
N LEU A 144 -41.14 -33.12 -7.41
CA LEU A 144 -39.93 -33.57 -8.11
C LEU A 144 -39.06 -34.48 -7.23
N VAL A 145 -39.65 -35.09 -6.22
CA VAL A 145 -38.94 -36.01 -5.31
C VAL A 145 -38.90 -37.39 -5.97
N GLU A 146 -37.74 -37.83 -6.35
CA GLU A 146 -37.42 -39.21 -6.71
C GLU A 146 -36.64 -39.86 -5.55
N GLU A 147 -36.56 -41.20 -5.48
CA GLU A 147 -35.93 -41.93 -4.41
C GLU A 147 -34.43 -41.51 -4.16
N LYS A 148 -33.79 -40.94 -5.19
CA LYS A 148 -32.40 -40.47 -5.14
C LYS A 148 -32.23 -38.96 -4.90
N THR A 149 -33.29 -38.18 -4.99
CA THR A 149 -33.19 -36.70 -4.91
C THR A 149 -32.63 -36.23 -3.57
N ASP A 150 -33.14 -36.79 -2.47
CA ASP A 150 -32.71 -36.46 -1.10
C ASP A 150 -31.25 -36.86 -0.88
N SER A 151 -30.85 -38.03 -1.38
CA SER A 151 -29.44 -38.49 -1.33
C SER A 151 -28.49 -37.53 -2.09
N TYR A 152 -28.90 -37.01 -3.25
CA TYR A 152 -28.08 -36.06 -4.00
C TYR A 152 -27.88 -34.75 -3.24
N VAL A 153 -28.93 -34.21 -2.64
CA VAL A 153 -28.87 -33.00 -1.83
C VAL A 153 -27.92 -33.20 -0.64
N ASP A 154 -28.03 -34.33 0.08
CA ASP A 154 -27.21 -34.65 1.25
C ASP A 154 -25.74 -34.78 0.92
N VAL A 155 -25.38 -35.16 -0.30
CA VAL A 155 -23.98 -35.27 -0.75
C VAL A 155 -23.45 -33.97 -1.35
N ILE A 156 -24.25 -33.28 -2.17
CA ILE A 156 -23.79 -32.11 -2.91
C ILE A 156 -23.50 -30.93 -1.98
N ILE A 157 -24.31 -30.68 -0.95
CA ILE A 157 -24.11 -29.55 -0.03
C ILE A 157 -22.78 -29.62 0.70
N PRO A 158 -22.42 -30.72 1.42
CA PRO A 158 -21.13 -30.80 2.10
C PRO A 158 -19.93 -30.76 1.15
N VAL A 159 -20.05 -31.39 -0.02
CA VAL A 159 -18.98 -31.34 -1.04
C VAL A 159 -18.78 -29.90 -1.54
N SER A 160 -19.87 -29.24 -1.93
CA SER A 160 -19.81 -27.89 -2.51
C SER A 160 -19.35 -26.83 -1.51
N PHE A 161 -19.57 -27.04 -0.22
CA PHE A 161 -19.10 -26.15 0.84
C PHE A 161 -17.58 -25.94 0.84
N ASN A 162 -16.83 -26.98 0.47
CA ASN A 162 -15.36 -26.95 0.45
C ASN A 162 -14.76 -26.23 -0.77
N PHE A 163 -15.58 -25.97 -1.79
CA PHE A 163 -15.13 -25.26 -2.99
C PHE A 163 -15.22 -23.73 -2.82
N PRO A 164 -14.43 -22.95 -3.60
CA PRO A 164 -14.57 -21.51 -3.63
C PRO A 164 -16.00 -21.13 -4.06
N ASN A 165 -16.71 -20.45 -3.19
CA ASN A 165 -18.05 -19.93 -3.48
C ASN A 165 -17.98 -18.49 -3.97
N VAL A 166 -19.05 -18.00 -4.59
CA VAL A 166 -19.10 -16.65 -5.14
C VAL A 166 -18.91 -15.58 -4.06
N GLY A 167 -19.30 -15.85 -2.80
CA GLY A 167 -19.07 -14.93 -1.68
C GLY A 167 -17.58 -14.72 -1.39
N LYS A 168 -16.78 -15.79 -1.40
CA LYS A 168 -15.31 -15.68 -1.29
C LYS A 168 -14.73 -14.97 -2.51
N LEU A 169 -15.13 -15.38 -3.73
CA LEU A 169 -14.60 -14.80 -4.98
C LEU A 169 -14.89 -13.31 -5.11
N LEU A 170 -16.05 -12.84 -4.59
CA LEU A 170 -16.38 -11.42 -4.61
C LEU A 170 -15.37 -10.57 -3.81
N MET A 171 -14.66 -11.15 -2.83
CA MET A 171 -13.61 -10.46 -2.08
C MET A 171 -12.42 -10.04 -2.94
N LEU A 172 -12.24 -10.63 -4.14
CA LEU A 172 -11.26 -10.16 -5.13
C LEU A 172 -11.48 -8.71 -5.57
N LEU A 173 -12.69 -8.17 -5.40
CA LEU A 173 -12.93 -6.73 -5.63
C LEU A 173 -12.04 -5.85 -4.75
N PHE A 174 -11.57 -6.35 -3.60
CA PHE A 174 -10.62 -5.61 -2.78
C PHE A 174 -9.31 -5.34 -3.51
N ILE A 175 -8.82 -6.26 -4.31
CA ILE A 175 -7.58 -6.06 -5.09
C ILE A 175 -7.75 -4.94 -6.12
N LEU A 176 -8.92 -4.87 -6.78
CA LEU A 176 -9.22 -3.77 -7.72
C LEU A 176 -9.36 -2.44 -6.98
N PHE A 177 -10.01 -2.46 -5.82
CA PHE A 177 -10.08 -1.30 -4.95
C PHE A 177 -8.69 -0.87 -4.46
N ALA A 178 -7.86 -1.80 -4.00
CA ALA A 178 -6.51 -1.54 -3.52
C ALA A 178 -5.63 -0.89 -4.60
N ALA A 179 -5.74 -1.35 -5.86
CA ALA A 179 -5.07 -0.75 -7.00
C ALA A 179 -5.52 0.71 -7.23
N TRP A 180 -6.83 0.95 -7.20
CA TRP A 180 -7.38 2.29 -7.32
C TRP A 180 -7.00 3.18 -6.14
N PHE A 181 -7.04 2.64 -4.91
CA PHE A 181 -6.73 3.37 -3.68
C PHE A 181 -5.28 3.83 -3.63
N SER A 182 -4.34 3.02 -4.11
CA SER A 182 -2.91 3.34 -4.20
C SER A 182 -2.53 4.15 -5.44
N GLY A 183 -3.51 4.63 -6.22
CA GLY A 183 -3.24 5.41 -7.43
C GLY A 183 -2.67 4.62 -8.61
N THR A 184 -2.61 3.28 -8.49
CA THR A 184 -2.18 2.38 -9.56
C THR A 184 -3.41 1.76 -10.24
N SER A 185 -3.32 1.47 -11.53
CA SER A 185 -4.38 0.75 -12.25
C SER A 185 -3.84 -0.56 -12.81
N LEU A 186 -4.61 -1.63 -12.66
CA LEU A 186 -4.27 -2.90 -13.29
C LEU A 186 -4.34 -2.75 -14.81
N SER A 187 -3.28 -3.15 -15.51
CA SER A 187 -3.26 -3.19 -16.97
C SER A 187 -4.13 -4.34 -17.47
N LEU A 188 -4.71 -4.20 -18.68
CA LEU A 188 -5.51 -5.25 -19.30
C LEU A 188 -4.77 -6.62 -19.39
N LYS A 189 -3.45 -6.60 -19.50
CA LYS A 189 -2.62 -7.81 -19.54
C LYS A 189 -2.56 -8.55 -18.20
N GLN A 190 -2.83 -7.88 -17.07
CA GLN A 190 -2.82 -8.47 -15.73
C GLN A 190 -4.14 -9.14 -15.35
N TYR A 191 -5.26 -8.80 -16.01
CA TYR A 191 -6.57 -9.38 -15.69
C TYR A 191 -6.64 -10.91 -15.82
N PRO A 192 -6.09 -11.57 -16.84
CA PRO A 192 -6.09 -13.02 -16.90
C PRO A 192 -5.35 -13.65 -15.72
N THR A 193 -4.18 -13.14 -15.36
CA THR A 193 -3.41 -13.60 -14.19
C THR A 193 -4.19 -13.34 -12.89
N PHE A 194 -4.79 -12.16 -12.75
CA PHE A 194 -5.62 -11.80 -11.61
C PHE A 194 -6.79 -12.77 -11.41
N VAL A 195 -7.55 -13.07 -12.47
CA VAL A 195 -8.71 -13.97 -12.40
C VAL A 195 -8.26 -15.40 -12.10
N PHE A 196 -7.27 -15.91 -12.82
CA PHE A 196 -6.82 -17.30 -12.68
C PHE A 196 -6.16 -17.55 -11.32
N ALA A 197 -5.24 -16.69 -10.91
CA ALA A 197 -4.59 -16.80 -9.59
C ALA A 197 -5.60 -16.58 -8.46
N GLY A 198 -6.54 -15.64 -8.63
CA GLY A 198 -7.62 -15.41 -7.69
C GLY A 198 -8.48 -16.67 -7.50
N LEU A 199 -8.97 -17.29 -8.57
CA LEU A 199 -9.75 -18.51 -8.48
C LEU A 199 -9.02 -19.62 -7.72
N LEU A 200 -7.73 -19.82 -8.00
CA LEU A 200 -6.95 -20.88 -7.36
C LEU A 200 -6.61 -20.57 -5.90
N SER A 201 -6.29 -19.33 -5.57
CA SER A 201 -5.90 -18.95 -4.20
C SER A 201 -7.05 -19.09 -3.21
N PHE A 202 -8.29 -18.91 -3.65
CA PHE A 202 -9.48 -18.96 -2.78
C PHE A 202 -9.98 -20.38 -2.45
N PHE A 203 -9.31 -21.42 -2.95
CA PHE A 203 -9.45 -22.77 -2.39
C PHE A 203 -8.92 -22.82 -0.94
N GLY A 204 -7.94 -21.98 -0.62
CA GLY A 204 -7.47 -21.77 0.75
C GLY A 204 -8.29 -20.76 1.54
N GLY A 205 -7.75 -20.33 2.67
CA GLY A 205 -8.32 -19.24 3.46
C GLY A 205 -8.16 -17.90 2.78
N VAL A 206 -9.17 -17.05 2.87
CA VAL A 206 -9.18 -15.70 2.29
C VAL A 206 -8.04 -14.85 2.88
N ASP A 207 -7.72 -15.06 4.15
CA ASP A 207 -6.67 -14.33 4.87
C ASP A 207 -5.26 -14.65 4.36
N VAL A 208 -5.07 -15.81 3.72
CA VAL A 208 -3.82 -16.17 3.05
C VAL A 208 -3.83 -15.74 1.59
N ALA A 209 -4.98 -15.86 0.93
CA ALA A 209 -5.13 -15.50 -0.47
C ALA A 209 -4.97 -13.99 -0.71
N MET A 210 -5.43 -13.15 0.21
CA MET A 210 -5.43 -11.70 0.02
C MET A 210 -4.02 -11.09 0.02
N PRO A 211 -3.12 -11.37 0.99
CA PRO A 211 -1.73 -10.92 0.92
C PRO A 211 -1.00 -11.44 -0.32
N PHE A 212 -1.23 -12.70 -0.69
CA PHE A 212 -0.67 -13.27 -1.91
C PHE A 212 -1.13 -12.52 -3.17
N MET A 213 -2.42 -12.18 -3.26
CA MET A 213 -2.94 -11.45 -4.41
C MET A 213 -2.45 -10.00 -4.46
N LEU A 214 -2.28 -9.33 -3.31
CA LEU A 214 -1.66 -8.00 -3.25
C LEU A 214 -0.22 -8.05 -3.78
N ASP A 215 0.58 -9.01 -3.32
CA ASP A 215 1.95 -9.20 -3.77
C ASP A 215 2.03 -9.54 -5.27
N LEU A 216 1.22 -10.51 -5.74
CA LEU A 216 1.17 -10.92 -7.14
C LEU A 216 0.79 -9.75 -8.07
N MET A 217 -0.12 -8.88 -7.64
CA MET A 217 -0.54 -7.69 -8.40
C MET A 217 0.36 -6.48 -8.18
N ARG A 218 1.41 -6.63 -7.35
CA ARG A 218 2.39 -5.58 -7.04
C ARG A 218 1.77 -4.36 -6.37
N LEU A 219 0.88 -4.62 -5.42
CA LEU A 219 0.21 -3.60 -4.62
C LEU A 219 0.84 -3.54 -3.21
N PRO A 220 0.77 -2.39 -2.53
CA PRO A 220 1.31 -2.22 -1.19
C PRO A 220 0.73 -3.24 -0.20
N ALA A 221 1.62 -3.92 0.55
CA ALA A 221 1.22 -4.94 1.51
C ALA A 221 0.42 -4.36 2.70
N ASP A 222 0.66 -3.09 3.05
CA ASP A 222 -0.01 -2.38 4.13
C ASP A 222 -1.53 -2.27 3.93
N LEU A 223 -2.00 -2.34 2.67
CA LEU A 223 -3.42 -2.35 2.33
C LEU A 223 -4.16 -3.58 2.89
N TYR A 224 -3.44 -4.64 3.27
CA TYR A 224 -4.05 -5.80 3.94
C TYR A 224 -4.76 -5.41 5.23
N GLN A 225 -4.26 -4.41 5.96
CA GLN A 225 -4.92 -3.91 7.17
C GLN A 225 -6.31 -3.33 6.86
N LEU A 226 -6.45 -2.60 5.74
CA LEU A 226 -7.74 -2.08 5.28
C LEU A 226 -8.71 -3.21 4.93
N TYR A 227 -8.21 -4.29 4.31
CA TYR A 227 -9.00 -5.48 4.03
C TYR A 227 -9.57 -6.10 5.32
N VAL A 228 -8.74 -6.29 6.35
CA VAL A 228 -9.16 -6.88 7.63
C VAL A 228 -10.27 -6.05 8.28
N VAL A 229 -10.12 -4.73 8.32
CA VAL A 229 -11.13 -3.83 8.89
C VAL A 229 -12.46 -3.90 8.13
N THR A 230 -12.41 -3.87 6.79
CA THR A 230 -13.61 -3.93 5.94
C THR A 230 -14.24 -5.33 5.96
N GLY A 231 -13.45 -6.36 6.19
CA GLY A 231 -13.85 -7.76 6.22
C GLY A 231 -14.93 -8.08 7.27
N ILE A 232 -15.02 -7.30 8.34
CA ILE A 232 -16.03 -7.48 9.40
C ILE A 232 -17.45 -7.37 8.84
N LEU A 233 -17.73 -6.31 8.11
CA LEU A 233 -19.05 -6.07 7.51
C LEU A 233 -19.19 -6.86 6.20
N ASN A 234 -18.21 -6.77 5.31
CA ASN A 234 -18.26 -7.45 4.02
C ASN A 234 -18.31 -8.98 4.17
N GLY A 235 -17.72 -9.55 5.23
CA GLY A 235 -17.83 -10.96 5.56
C GLY A 235 -19.28 -11.43 5.80
N ARG A 236 -20.15 -10.58 6.35
CA ARG A 236 -21.58 -10.91 6.51
C ARG A 236 -22.27 -11.03 5.16
N PHE A 237 -22.04 -10.08 4.26
CA PHE A 237 -22.55 -10.12 2.90
C PHE A 237 -21.94 -11.26 2.07
N ALA A 238 -20.66 -11.57 2.29
CA ALA A 238 -20.02 -12.72 1.67
C ALA A 238 -20.68 -14.04 2.08
N THR A 239 -21.00 -14.22 3.37
CA THR A 239 -21.64 -15.42 3.89
C THR A 239 -23.08 -15.53 3.39
N LEU A 240 -23.80 -14.41 3.31
CA LEU A 240 -25.13 -14.33 2.71
C LEU A 240 -25.12 -14.82 1.24
N LEU A 241 -24.20 -14.27 0.44
CA LEU A 241 -24.01 -14.64 -0.96
C LEU A 241 -23.56 -16.10 -1.10
N ALA A 242 -22.66 -16.57 -0.24
CA ALA A 242 -22.19 -17.95 -0.24
C ALA A 242 -23.33 -18.95 0.05
N ALA A 243 -24.22 -18.62 0.98
CA ALA A 243 -25.38 -19.47 1.29
C ALA A 243 -26.35 -19.55 0.09
N MET A 244 -26.64 -18.43 -0.59
CA MET A 244 -27.45 -18.44 -1.80
C MET A 244 -26.76 -19.20 -2.94
N ASN A 245 -25.45 -19.01 -3.12
CA ASN A 245 -24.67 -19.75 -4.11
C ASN A 245 -24.74 -21.26 -3.88
N LEU A 246 -24.57 -21.70 -2.64
CA LEU A 246 -24.60 -23.11 -2.28
C LEU A 246 -26.00 -23.72 -2.54
N LEU A 247 -27.09 -23.01 -2.17
CA LEU A 247 -28.44 -23.42 -2.43
C LEU A 247 -28.70 -23.55 -3.94
N VAL A 248 -28.37 -22.53 -4.72
CA VAL A 248 -28.63 -22.51 -6.17
C VAL A 248 -27.78 -23.58 -6.87
N PHE A 249 -26.52 -23.73 -6.51
CA PHE A 249 -25.65 -24.77 -7.07
C PHE A 249 -26.19 -26.17 -6.77
N THR A 250 -26.61 -26.44 -5.53
CA THR A 250 -27.14 -27.74 -5.12
C THR A 250 -28.42 -28.07 -5.91
N ILE A 251 -29.33 -27.11 -6.02
CA ILE A 251 -30.59 -27.33 -6.78
C ILE A 251 -30.31 -27.56 -8.25
N LEU A 252 -29.42 -26.77 -8.87
CA LEU A 252 -29.02 -26.93 -10.28
C LEU A 252 -28.36 -28.29 -10.53
N ALA A 253 -27.44 -28.69 -9.66
CA ALA A 253 -26.75 -29.98 -9.78
C ALA A 253 -27.71 -31.15 -9.60
N THR A 254 -28.61 -31.09 -8.61
CA THR A 254 -29.66 -32.10 -8.41
C THR A 254 -30.60 -32.15 -9.60
N CYS A 255 -31.09 -31.02 -10.14
CA CYS A 255 -31.91 -30.99 -11.35
C CYS A 255 -31.19 -31.56 -12.59
N ALA A 256 -29.87 -31.35 -12.69
CA ALA A 256 -29.08 -31.92 -13.78
C ALA A 256 -28.98 -33.44 -13.68
N LEU A 257 -28.81 -33.98 -12.45
CA LEU A 257 -28.69 -35.42 -12.20
C LEU A 257 -30.04 -36.15 -12.32
N THR A 258 -31.16 -35.49 -11.99
CA THR A 258 -32.52 -36.04 -12.09
C THR A 258 -33.21 -35.74 -13.43
N GLY A 259 -32.56 -35.03 -14.36
CA GLY A 259 -33.14 -34.66 -15.65
C GLY A 259 -34.23 -33.58 -15.55
N ALA A 260 -34.42 -32.94 -14.39
CA ALA A 260 -35.43 -31.91 -14.16
C ALA A 260 -35.04 -30.52 -14.70
N LEU A 261 -33.92 -30.38 -15.41
CA LEU A 261 -33.54 -29.13 -16.06
C LEU A 261 -34.48 -28.80 -17.20
N SER A 262 -35.03 -27.58 -17.21
CA SER A 262 -35.94 -27.07 -18.23
C SER A 262 -35.37 -25.85 -18.92
N ILE A 263 -34.51 -26.05 -19.90
CA ILE A 263 -33.83 -24.97 -20.62
C ILE A 263 -34.76 -24.43 -21.70
N ASN A 264 -35.40 -23.29 -21.43
CA ASN A 264 -36.20 -22.57 -22.40
C ASN A 264 -35.43 -21.36 -22.93
N LYS A 265 -35.09 -21.36 -24.24
CA LYS A 265 -34.29 -20.30 -24.88
C LYS A 265 -34.87 -18.88 -24.66
N LYS A 266 -36.21 -18.73 -24.66
CA LYS A 266 -36.84 -17.42 -24.43
C LYS A 266 -36.66 -16.96 -22.97
N ARG A 267 -36.77 -17.86 -21.98
CA ARG A 267 -36.56 -17.52 -20.55
C ARG A 267 -35.09 -17.19 -20.29
N VAL A 268 -34.15 -17.96 -20.86
CA VAL A 268 -32.73 -17.72 -20.71
C VAL A 268 -32.34 -16.39 -21.37
N MET A 269 -32.85 -16.09 -22.55
CA MET A 269 -32.58 -14.82 -23.24
C MET A 269 -33.19 -13.63 -22.47
N GLY A 270 -34.38 -13.77 -21.91
CA GLY A 270 -35.01 -12.78 -21.01
C GLY A 270 -34.15 -12.54 -19.76
N TYR A 271 -33.67 -13.62 -19.12
CA TYR A 271 -32.78 -13.54 -17.96
C TYR A 271 -31.48 -12.78 -18.31
N VAL A 272 -30.81 -13.13 -19.43
CA VAL A 272 -29.57 -12.46 -19.84
C VAL A 272 -29.81 -10.98 -20.13
N ALA A 273 -30.88 -10.65 -20.86
CA ALA A 273 -31.19 -9.26 -21.20
C ALA A 273 -31.51 -8.43 -19.95
N THR A 274 -32.37 -8.93 -19.07
CA THR A 274 -32.73 -8.21 -17.82
C THR A 274 -31.57 -8.09 -16.86
N THR A 275 -30.73 -9.12 -16.75
CA THR A 275 -29.51 -9.07 -15.93
C THR A 275 -28.50 -8.06 -16.46
N LEU A 276 -28.31 -7.98 -17.80
CA LEU A 276 -27.44 -7.00 -18.41
C LEU A 276 -27.91 -5.56 -18.12
N VAL A 277 -29.22 -5.30 -18.32
CA VAL A 277 -29.82 -3.98 -18.03
C VAL A 277 -29.63 -3.60 -16.55
N LEU A 278 -29.93 -4.52 -15.63
CA LEU A 278 -29.77 -4.26 -14.20
C LEU A 278 -28.31 -4.09 -13.80
N THR A 279 -27.38 -4.86 -14.38
CA THR A 279 -25.94 -4.69 -14.15
C THR A 279 -25.50 -3.28 -14.56
N VAL A 280 -25.90 -2.83 -15.75
CA VAL A 280 -25.58 -1.47 -16.23
C VAL A 280 -26.22 -0.42 -15.31
N ALA A 281 -27.44 -0.63 -14.85
CA ALA A 281 -28.11 0.29 -13.92
C ALA A 281 -27.40 0.35 -12.56
N VAL A 282 -27.04 -0.78 -11.97
CA VAL A 282 -26.32 -0.84 -10.67
C VAL A 282 -24.92 -0.21 -10.78
N VAL A 283 -24.17 -0.56 -11.81
CA VAL A 283 -22.83 0.01 -12.04
C VAL A 283 -22.92 1.51 -12.34
N GLY A 284 -23.88 1.92 -13.19
CA GLY A 284 -24.09 3.32 -13.54
C GLY A 284 -24.50 4.18 -12.34
N SER A 285 -25.47 3.71 -11.54
CA SER A 285 -25.91 4.43 -10.34
C SER A 285 -24.82 4.50 -9.28
N SER A 286 -24.07 3.41 -9.07
CA SER A 286 -22.91 3.41 -8.17
C SER A 286 -21.85 4.40 -8.61
N ARG A 287 -21.52 4.44 -9.90
CA ARG A 287 -20.56 5.38 -10.47
C ARG A 287 -21.01 6.83 -10.32
N LEU A 288 -22.26 7.13 -10.59
CA LEU A 288 -22.82 8.47 -10.41
C LEU A 288 -22.77 8.90 -8.94
N TYR A 289 -23.19 8.03 -8.02
CA TYR A 289 -23.10 8.32 -6.60
C TYR A 289 -21.65 8.59 -6.15
N LEU A 290 -20.75 7.67 -6.46
CA LEU A 290 -19.35 7.78 -6.02
C LEU A 290 -18.64 8.99 -6.64
N SER A 291 -18.92 9.34 -7.91
CA SER A 291 -18.34 10.51 -8.56
C SER A 291 -18.74 11.84 -7.92
N GLN A 292 -19.90 11.90 -7.25
CA GLN A 292 -20.38 13.10 -6.56
C GLN A 292 -19.82 13.23 -5.14
N PHE A 293 -19.64 12.09 -4.44
CA PHE A 293 -19.33 12.08 -3.00
C PHE A 293 -17.88 11.72 -2.68
N VAL A 294 -17.15 11.07 -3.59
CA VAL A 294 -15.77 10.66 -3.36
C VAL A 294 -14.83 11.42 -4.27
N LYS A 295 -14.10 12.37 -3.71
CA LYS A 295 -12.98 13.02 -4.41
C LYS A 295 -11.82 12.04 -4.49
N ASN A 296 -11.36 11.76 -5.70
CA ASN A 296 -10.24 10.86 -5.95
C ASN A 296 -8.93 11.66 -6.02
N GLU A 297 -8.54 12.29 -4.93
CA GLU A 297 -7.23 12.92 -4.80
C GLU A 297 -6.39 12.10 -3.82
N TYR A 298 -5.37 11.43 -4.35
CA TYR A 298 -4.27 10.90 -3.56
C TYR A 298 -3.50 12.13 -3.03
N THR A 299 -3.64 12.42 -1.75
CA THR A 299 -3.14 13.66 -1.14
C THR A 299 -1.85 13.48 -0.35
N GLU A 300 -1.24 12.29 -0.32
CA GLU A 300 0.02 12.09 0.41
C GLU A 300 1.21 12.76 -0.29
N ASP A 301 1.17 12.88 -1.62
CA ASP A 301 2.11 13.70 -2.38
C ASP A 301 1.99 15.19 -2.01
N GLN A 302 0.77 15.66 -1.73
CA GLN A 302 0.52 17.03 -1.28
C GLN A 302 1.06 17.26 0.14
N ALA A 303 1.13 16.24 1.00
CA ALA A 303 1.59 16.40 2.38
C ALA A 303 3.01 16.96 2.46
N LEU A 304 3.94 16.46 1.64
CA LEU A 304 5.31 16.97 1.57
C LEU A 304 5.37 18.34 0.88
N LEU A 305 4.61 18.50 -0.21
CA LEU A 305 4.60 19.75 -0.98
C LEU A 305 3.87 20.89 -0.27
N GLN A 306 3.00 20.60 0.70
CA GLN A 306 2.31 21.58 1.53
C GLN A 306 3.07 21.93 2.81
N MET A 307 4.21 21.27 3.09
CA MET A 307 5.01 21.59 4.26
C MET A 307 5.53 23.03 4.22
N HIS A 308 5.55 23.65 5.39
CA HIS A 308 6.02 25.00 5.61
C HIS A 308 7.19 25.01 6.59
N LEU A 309 7.95 26.09 6.59
CA LEU A 309 8.99 26.31 7.59
C LEU A 309 8.40 26.31 9.01
N LEU A 310 9.10 25.70 9.96
CA LEU A 310 8.70 25.66 11.37
C LEU A 310 8.68 27.04 12.01
N VAL A 311 9.53 27.93 11.54
CA VAL A 311 9.68 29.27 12.07
C VAL A 311 9.40 30.26 10.95
N GLU A 312 8.71 31.37 11.26
CA GLU A 312 8.49 32.44 10.30
C GLU A 312 9.82 32.89 9.67
N PRO A 313 9.93 32.86 8.33
CA PRO A 313 11.15 33.17 7.65
C PRO A 313 11.52 34.66 7.86
N ILE A 314 12.76 34.89 8.21
CA ILE A 314 13.36 36.23 8.09
C ILE A 314 13.24 36.65 6.61
N LYS A 315 13.06 37.94 6.32
CA LYS A 315 13.03 38.43 4.94
C LYS A 315 14.19 37.85 4.13
N ALA A 316 13.90 36.91 3.25
CA ALA A 316 14.87 36.24 2.41
C ALA A 316 14.65 36.58 0.94
N LYS A 317 15.72 36.59 0.17
CA LYS A 317 15.69 36.76 -1.26
C LYS A 317 16.17 35.48 -1.93
N VAL A 318 15.38 34.93 -2.86
CA VAL A 318 15.74 33.71 -3.59
C VAL A 318 16.12 34.10 -5.02
N HIS A 319 17.37 33.87 -5.39
CA HIS A 319 17.90 34.11 -6.72
C HIS A 319 17.88 32.80 -7.52
N LYS A 320 17.02 32.75 -8.55
CA LYS A 320 16.92 31.58 -9.44
C LYS A 320 18.02 31.53 -10.51
N GLU A 321 18.78 32.61 -10.65
CA GLU A 321 19.91 32.73 -11.55
C GLU A 321 21.09 33.37 -10.80
N LEU A 322 22.28 32.94 -11.12
CA LEU A 322 23.51 33.52 -10.56
C LEU A 322 23.82 34.87 -11.26
N PRO A 323 24.36 35.83 -10.52
CA PRO A 323 24.86 37.06 -11.13
C PRO A 323 25.97 36.74 -12.13
N PRO A 324 26.18 37.56 -13.17
CA PRO A 324 27.21 37.33 -14.20
C PRO A 324 28.63 37.20 -13.67
N LYS A 325 28.92 37.86 -12.54
CA LYS A 325 30.17 37.80 -11.82
C LYS A 325 29.94 37.53 -10.34
N PRO A 326 30.86 36.79 -9.68
CA PRO A 326 30.75 36.62 -8.23
C PRO A 326 30.84 38.00 -7.55
N PRO A 327 30.17 38.18 -6.42
CA PRO A 327 30.29 39.41 -5.64
C PRO A 327 31.74 39.60 -5.18
N PRO A 328 32.18 40.88 -5.05
CA PRO A 328 33.56 41.17 -4.63
C PRO A 328 33.85 40.56 -3.25
N HIS A 329 35.05 40.06 -3.09
CA HIS A 329 35.59 39.48 -1.87
C HIS A 329 36.94 40.15 -1.57
N ASP A 330 37.15 40.57 -0.32
CA ASP A 330 38.44 41.09 0.16
C ASP A 330 39.31 39.93 0.68
N PRO A 331 40.42 39.56 -0.01
CA PRO A 331 41.24 38.45 0.42
C PRO A 331 41.90 38.63 1.81
N LYS A 332 41.86 39.84 2.36
CA LYS A 332 42.42 40.16 3.70
C LYS A 332 41.39 39.92 4.82
N LYS A 333 40.13 39.79 4.49
CA LYS A 333 39.03 39.56 5.46
C LYS A 333 38.57 38.12 5.42
N SER A 334 38.22 37.59 6.58
CA SER A 334 37.53 36.28 6.61
C SER A 334 36.11 36.43 6.07
N ARG A 335 35.61 35.37 5.47
CA ARG A 335 34.22 35.34 4.96
C ARG A 335 33.19 35.61 6.06
N LEU A 336 33.45 35.17 7.30
CA LEU A 336 32.57 35.45 8.45
C LEU A 336 32.49 36.96 8.74
N ASP A 337 33.65 37.66 8.73
CA ASP A 337 33.66 39.11 8.96
C ASP A 337 32.92 39.87 7.86
N GLU A 338 33.05 39.44 6.61
CA GLU A 338 32.31 40.01 5.48
C GLU A 338 30.80 39.79 5.59
N ILE A 339 30.37 38.59 6.07
CA ILE A 339 28.94 38.29 6.31
C ILE A 339 28.39 39.26 7.35
N LEU A 340 29.10 39.46 8.46
CA LEU A 340 28.65 40.35 9.54
C LEU A 340 28.65 41.82 9.10
N GLU A 341 29.67 42.30 8.42
CA GLU A 341 29.74 43.69 7.90
C GLU A 341 28.65 43.94 6.85
N ARG A 342 28.43 43.00 5.95
CA ARG A 342 27.41 43.08 4.89
C ARG A 342 26.00 42.92 5.41
N GLY A 343 25.83 42.27 6.58
CA GLY A 343 24.53 41.96 7.18
C GLY A 343 23.69 40.95 6.36
N VAL A 344 24.34 40.12 5.55
CA VAL A 344 23.69 39.13 4.67
C VAL A 344 24.52 37.86 4.58
N LEU A 345 23.90 36.72 4.87
CA LEU A 345 24.43 35.38 4.61
C LEU A 345 23.96 34.92 3.23
N ARG A 346 24.89 34.54 2.35
CA ARG A 346 24.62 34.00 1.02
C ARG A 346 24.69 32.48 1.06
N VAL A 347 23.56 31.82 0.87
CA VAL A 347 23.44 30.36 0.93
C VAL A 347 23.22 29.79 -0.46
N GLY A 348 24.13 28.91 -0.88
CA GLY A 348 23.98 28.13 -2.11
C GLY A 348 23.02 26.96 -1.90
N TYR A 349 22.14 26.70 -2.86
CA TYR A 349 21.29 25.52 -2.85
C TYR A 349 21.20 24.86 -4.23
N LEU A 350 20.84 23.58 -4.24
CA LEU A 350 20.65 22.78 -5.46
C LEU A 350 19.15 22.44 -5.64
N LYS A 351 18.68 22.49 -6.86
CA LYS A 351 17.27 22.20 -7.19
C LYS A 351 16.91 20.72 -6.97
N TYR A 352 15.70 20.45 -6.51
CA TYR A 352 15.12 19.10 -6.32
C TYR A 352 15.92 18.20 -5.37
N ARG A 353 16.31 18.73 -4.22
CA ARG A 353 17.00 18.01 -3.16
C ARG A 353 16.04 17.68 -2.01
N LEU A 354 14.99 16.94 -2.31
CA LEU A 354 14.04 16.43 -1.31
C LEU A 354 14.75 15.54 -0.28
N PRO A 355 14.48 15.68 1.01
CA PRO A 355 13.66 16.71 1.69
C PRO A 355 14.47 17.92 2.17
N TYR A 356 15.70 18.14 1.69
CA TYR A 356 16.67 19.13 2.19
C TYR A 356 16.46 20.54 1.63
N ALA A 357 16.24 20.65 0.31
CA ALA A 357 16.03 21.93 -0.38
C ALA A 357 15.14 21.74 -1.62
N PHE A 358 13.92 22.24 -1.58
CA PHE A 358 12.93 22.12 -2.66
C PHE A 358 11.91 23.27 -2.64
N GLU A 359 11.18 23.44 -3.73
CA GLU A 359 10.06 24.38 -3.78
C GLU A 359 8.77 23.66 -3.40
N ASN A 360 8.03 24.20 -2.42
CA ASN A 360 6.72 23.68 -2.05
C ASN A 360 5.64 24.06 -3.08
N GLU A 361 4.39 23.65 -2.85
CA GLU A 361 3.25 23.92 -3.73
C GLU A 361 3.02 25.42 -3.97
N LYS A 362 3.35 26.27 -2.99
CA LYS A 362 3.26 27.74 -3.09
C LYS A 362 4.49 28.36 -3.79
N GLY A 363 5.41 27.56 -4.30
CA GLY A 363 6.65 28.03 -4.92
C GLY A 363 7.67 28.64 -3.94
N GLN A 364 7.52 28.35 -2.64
CA GLN A 364 8.45 28.78 -1.61
C GLN A 364 9.58 27.77 -1.49
N LEU A 365 10.82 28.27 -1.34
CA LEU A 365 11.98 27.44 -1.06
C LEU A 365 11.93 27.00 0.40
N VAL A 366 11.86 25.67 0.61
CA VAL A 366 11.68 25.01 1.91
C VAL A 366 12.54 23.76 2.00
N GLY A 367 12.60 23.14 3.17
CA GLY A 367 13.31 21.89 3.42
C GLY A 367 14.20 21.97 4.65
N PHE A 368 14.74 20.82 5.03
CA PHE A 368 15.58 20.69 6.22
C PHE A 368 16.75 21.70 6.24
N ASP A 369 17.55 21.76 5.17
CA ASP A 369 18.71 22.64 5.12
C ASP A 369 18.34 24.11 4.91
N ILE A 370 17.21 24.37 4.31
CA ILE A 370 16.67 25.73 4.19
C ILE A 370 16.24 26.25 5.57
N GLU A 371 15.57 25.41 6.38
CA GLU A 371 15.26 25.75 7.77
C GLU A 371 16.51 26.03 8.60
N MET A 372 17.53 25.17 8.46
CA MET A 372 18.83 25.35 9.11
C MET A 372 19.52 26.64 8.67
N ALA A 373 19.43 27.01 7.38
CA ALA A 373 19.99 28.25 6.86
C ALA A 373 19.31 29.51 7.45
N TYR A 374 18.00 29.47 7.62
CA TYR A 374 17.29 30.52 8.34
C TYR A 374 17.72 30.60 9.81
N GLY A 375 17.94 29.45 10.46
CA GLY A 375 18.48 29.37 11.82
C GLY A 375 19.84 30.00 11.95
N LEU A 376 20.76 29.64 11.04
CA LEU A 376 22.14 30.20 11.01
C LEU A 376 22.14 31.72 10.80
N ALA A 377 21.36 32.20 9.86
CA ALA A 377 21.27 33.65 9.59
C ALA A 377 20.67 34.42 10.78
N ARG A 378 19.67 33.85 11.46
CA ARG A 378 19.08 34.43 12.66
C ARG A 378 20.08 34.54 13.80
N ASP A 379 20.85 33.49 14.03
CA ASP A 379 21.84 33.43 15.10
C ASP A 379 23.05 34.36 14.84
N LEU A 380 23.35 34.62 13.57
CA LEU A 380 24.30 35.64 13.14
C LEU A 380 23.74 37.08 13.19
N GLY A 381 22.43 37.25 13.35
CA GLY A 381 21.76 38.56 13.30
C GLY A 381 21.76 39.19 11.91
N VAL A 382 21.81 38.39 10.83
CA VAL A 382 21.89 38.84 9.43
C VAL A 382 20.70 38.39 8.59
N LYS A 383 20.49 39.00 7.42
CA LYS A 383 19.53 38.52 6.41
C LYS A 383 20.09 37.31 5.67
N VAL A 384 19.24 36.55 5.00
CA VAL A 384 19.65 35.44 4.16
C VAL A 384 19.27 35.68 2.70
N GLU A 385 20.19 35.33 1.79
CA GLU A 385 19.92 35.27 0.35
C GLU A 385 20.30 33.90 -0.17
N PHE A 386 19.38 33.26 -0.90
CA PHE A 386 19.56 31.94 -1.49
C PHE A 386 19.94 32.05 -2.96
N TYR A 387 20.98 31.31 -3.37
CA TYR A 387 21.48 31.28 -4.74
C TYR A 387 21.39 29.87 -5.31
N LEU A 388 20.64 29.71 -6.42
CA LEU A 388 20.55 28.43 -7.12
C LEU A 388 21.89 28.14 -7.83
N LEU A 389 22.53 27.04 -7.44
CA LEU A 389 23.82 26.62 -8.00
C LEU A 389 23.62 25.53 -9.08
N ASP A 390 24.58 25.52 -10.04
CA ASP A 390 24.68 24.46 -11.04
C ASP A 390 25.23 23.17 -10.40
N ARG A 391 24.48 22.06 -10.54
CA ARG A 391 24.85 20.75 -9.98
C ARG A 391 26.23 20.24 -10.40
N LYS A 392 26.75 20.66 -11.56
CA LYS A 392 28.05 20.24 -12.06
C LYS A 392 29.19 21.18 -11.67
N LYS A 393 28.85 22.40 -11.18
CA LYS A 393 29.81 23.49 -10.95
C LYS A 393 29.74 24.06 -9.53
N TYR A 394 28.93 23.50 -8.63
CA TYR A 394 28.67 24.07 -7.30
C TYR A 394 29.94 24.26 -6.48
N ALA A 395 30.90 23.32 -6.54
CA ALA A 395 32.18 23.44 -5.83
C ALA A 395 33.00 24.67 -6.33
N LYS A 396 33.10 24.82 -7.66
CA LYS A 396 33.76 26.00 -8.25
C LYS A 396 32.98 27.28 -7.90
N GLN A 397 31.68 27.26 -7.95
CA GLN A 397 30.83 28.44 -7.65
C GLN A 397 30.95 28.86 -6.19
N LEU A 398 31.07 27.93 -5.24
CA LEU A 398 31.34 28.22 -3.85
C LEU A 398 32.75 28.84 -3.68
N ASN A 399 33.79 28.20 -4.20
CA ASN A 399 35.17 28.66 -4.08
C ASN A 399 35.43 30.01 -4.78
N THR A 400 34.65 30.33 -5.82
CA THR A 400 34.73 31.65 -6.48
C THR A 400 33.89 32.72 -5.79
N GLY A 401 33.13 32.40 -4.72
CA GLY A 401 32.45 33.36 -3.86
C GLY A 401 31.03 33.76 -4.30
N TYR A 402 30.37 32.98 -5.13
CA TYR A 402 28.94 33.20 -5.42
C TYR A 402 28.06 33.05 -4.18
N CYS A 403 28.44 32.20 -3.25
CA CYS A 403 27.82 32.03 -1.94
C CYS A 403 28.90 31.84 -0.86
N ASP A 404 28.50 31.95 0.40
CA ASP A 404 29.37 31.83 1.57
C ASP A 404 29.41 30.38 2.10
N ILE A 405 28.31 29.65 1.94
CA ILE A 405 28.08 28.28 2.40
C ILE A 405 27.07 27.61 1.48
N ILE A 406 27.14 26.27 1.33
CA ILE A 406 26.08 25.51 0.65
C ILE A 406 25.30 24.70 1.67
N MET A 407 23.96 24.84 1.66
CA MET A 407 23.04 24.11 2.54
C MET A 407 21.95 23.46 1.67
N SER A 408 22.22 22.21 1.24
CA SER A 408 21.36 21.51 0.26
C SER A 408 21.61 20.00 0.21
N GLY A 409 21.75 19.33 1.34
CA GLY A 409 21.88 17.88 1.39
C GLY A 409 23.17 17.37 0.73
N LEU A 410 24.32 17.96 1.04
CA LEU A 410 25.59 17.51 0.47
C LEU A 410 26.27 16.47 1.38
N ARG A 411 26.61 15.33 0.79
CA ARG A 411 27.32 14.24 1.46
C ARG A 411 28.82 14.45 1.40
N ILE A 412 29.52 14.08 2.47
CA ILE A 412 30.97 13.98 2.46
C ILE A 412 31.34 12.73 1.67
N THR A 413 31.93 12.91 0.50
CA THR A 413 32.51 11.82 -0.30
C THR A 413 33.97 12.12 -0.60
N PRO A 414 34.85 11.13 -0.88
CA PRO A 414 36.22 11.36 -1.21
C PRO A 414 36.43 12.42 -2.31
N LYS A 415 35.60 12.38 -3.35
CA LYS A 415 35.61 13.36 -4.43
C LYS A 415 35.29 14.77 -3.94
N ASN A 416 34.20 14.93 -3.20
CA ASN A 416 33.78 16.25 -2.73
C ASN A 416 34.77 16.84 -1.74
N ALA A 417 35.40 16.01 -0.89
CA ALA A 417 36.37 16.43 0.09
C ALA A 417 37.71 16.96 -0.53
N THR A 418 37.99 16.60 -1.77
CA THR A 418 39.15 17.19 -2.49
C THR A 418 38.89 18.60 -3.03
N GLU A 419 37.64 18.93 -3.28
CA GLU A 419 37.21 20.19 -3.92
C GLU A 419 36.65 21.21 -2.93
N LEU A 420 36.21 20.75 -1.74
CA LEU A 420 35.45 21.52 -0.75
C LEU A 420 35.99 21.30 0.66
N THR A 421 35.85 22.29 1.53
CA THR A 421 36.06 22.16 2.97
C THR A 421 34.72 22.01 3.66
N PHE A 422 34.53 20.91 4.36
CA PHE A 422 33.24 20.57 5.02
C PHE A 422 33.27 20.91 6.51
N SER A 423 32.11 21.30 7.04
CA SER A 423 31.87 21.35 8.48
C SER A 423 31.85 19.94 9.08
N ASP A 424 31.72 19.85 10.40
CA ASP A 424 31.33 18.62 11.06
C ASP A 424 29.99 18.12 10.53
N SER A 425 29.79 16.79 10.52
CA SER A 425 28.53 16.19 10.09
C SER A 425 27.37 16.67 10.96
N TYR A 426 26.27 17.12 10.34
CA TYR A 426 25.06 17.49 11.05
C TYR A 426 24.02 16.37 11.05
N LEU A 427 24.12 15.42 10.12
CA LEU A 427 23.25 14.28 9.93
C LEU A 427 24.03 13.17 9.22
N ASP A 428 23.72 11.92 9.55
CA ASP A 428 24.19 10.75 8.83
C ASP A 428 23.01 10.13 8.08
N GLU A 429 23.05 10.15 6.74
CA GLU A 429 22.04 9.50 5.90
C GLU A 429 22.23 7.98 5.89
N THR A 430 21.17 7.25 6.12
CA THR A 430 21.14 5.79 6.10
C THR A 430 21.08 5.26 4.67
N LEU A 431 22.00 4.38 4.28
CA LEU A 431 21.97 3.76 2.95
C LEU A 431 20.80 2.78 2.82
N ALA A 432 20.06 2.87 1.72
CA ALA A 432 18.85 2.11 1.47
C ALA A 432 18.72 1.74 -0.01
N PHE A 433 17.88 0.75 -0.27
CA PHE A 433 17.38 0.46 -1.61
C PHE A 433 15.95 0.96 -1.73
N ILE A 434 15.67 1.69 -2.80
CA ILE A 434 14.30 2.04 -3.18
C ILE A 434 13.83 0.99 -4.17
N VAL A 435 12.86 0.22 -3.76
CA VAL A 435 12.33 -0.92 -4.52
C VAL A 435 10.84 -0.77 -4.72
N LYS A 436 10.28 -1.47 -5.70
CA LYS A 436 8.84 -1.64 -5.74
C LYS A 436 8.40 -2.42 -4.51
N ASP A 437 7.27 -2.06 -3.93
CA ASP A 437 6.84 -2.58 -2.63
C ASP A 437 6.82 -4.11 -2.55
N HIS A 438 6.41 -4.79 -3.62
CA HIS A 438 6.41 -6.26 -3.72
C HIS A 438 7.81 -6.91 -3.73
N LEU A 439 8.90 -6.14 -3.89
CA LEU A 439 10.28 -6.63 -3.81
C LEU A 439 10.92 -6.36 -2.44
N ARG A 440 10.19 -5.74 -1.51
CA ARG A 440 10.66 -5.30 -0.20
C ARG A 440 11.42 -6.40 0.56
N ASP A 441 10.84 -7.60 0.62
CA ASP A 441 11.43 -8.73 1.35
C ASP A 441 12.76 -9.19 0.76
N GLN A 442 12.93 -9.08 -0.56
CA GLN A 442 14.16 -9.46 -1.27
C GLN A 442 15.33 -8.50 -0.96
N PHE A 443 15.04 -7.29 -0.45
CA PHE A 443 16.02 -6.29 -0.08
C PHE A 443 16.07 -6.00 1.42
N SER A 444 15.31 -6.75 2.24
CA SER A 444 15.17 -6.51 3.68
C SER A 444 16.39 -6.91 4.50
N THR A 445 17.17 -7.88 4.01
CA THR A 445 18.39 -8.34 4.68
C THR A 445 19.57 -8.36 3.71
N ARG A 446 20.78 -8.27 4.27
CA ARG A 446 22.01 -8.34 3.49
C ARG A 446 22.18 -9.68 2.77
N GLU A 447 21.78 -10.77 3.42
CA GLU A 447 21.79 -12.12 2.87
C GLU A 447 20.83 -12.23 1.69
N ALA A 448 19.61 -11.72 1.83
CA ALA A 448 18.61 -11.73 0.77
C ALA A 448 19.12 -10.97 -0.47
N VAL A 449 19.70 -9.77 -0.27
CA VAL A 449 20.28 -8.96 -1.35
C VAL A 449 21.43 -9.68 -2.05
N LYS A 450 22.33 -10.33 -1.29
CA LYS A 450 23.45 -11.10 -1.85
C LYS A 450 23.00 -12.34 -2.61
N GLY A 451 21.85 -12.91 -2.23
CA GLY A 451 21.25 -14.08 -2.89
C GLY A 451 20.59 -13.77 -4.24
N LEU A 452 20.49 -12.50 -4.64
CA LEU A 452 19.90 -12.13 -5.92
C LEU A 452 20.83 -12.45 -7.10
N GLU A 453 20.30 -13.11 -8.13
CA GLU A 453 21.03 -13.40 -9.35
C GLU A 453 21.12 -12.14 -10.25
N SER A 454 22.29 -11.49 -10.27
CA SER A 454 22.58 -10.33 -11.14
C SER A 454 21.52 -9.20 -11.10
N PRO A 455 21.16 -8.66 -9.91
CA PRO A 455 20.17 -7.61 -9.81
C PRO A 455 20.61 -6.33 -10.54
N ARG A 456 19.71 -5.66 -11.21
CA ARG A 456 19.97 -4.39 -11.92
C ARG A 456 19.73 -3.24 -10.95
N ILE A 457 20.81 -2.68 -10.44
CA ILE A 457 20.76 -1.62 -9.45
C ILE A 457 20.96 -0.26 -10.11
N GLY A 458 19.95 0.58 -10.02
CA GLY A 458 20.03 1.98 -10.39
C GLY A 458 20.95 2.71 -9.41
N VAL A 459 21.97 3.40 -9.92
CA VAL A 459 22.92 4.15 -9.10
C VAL A 459 23.06 5.55 -9.69
N ARG A 460 23.14 6.56 -8.85
CA ARG A 460 23.47 7.92 -9.33
C ARG A 460 24.84 7.91 -9.99
N ASP A 461 25.06 8.81 -10.94
CA ASP A 461 26.37 8.99 -11.58
C ASP A 461 27.37 9.65 -10.60
N ASP A 462 27.65 8.92 -9.51
CA ASP A 462 28.59 9.27 -8.45
C ASP A 462 29.56 8.10 -8.28
N PRO A 463 30.89 8.32 -8.42
CA PRO A 463 31.87 7.25 -8.31
C PRO A 463 31.85 6.52 -6.97
N TYR A 464 31.51 7.21 -5.88
CA TYR A 464 31.44 6.62 -4.55
C TYR A 464 30.25 5.67 -4.41
N ASP A 465 29.07 6.07 -4.89
CA ASP A 465 27.89 5.19 -4.89
C ASP A 465 28.12 3.93 -5.76
N ILE A 466 28.78 4.10 -6.92
CA ILE A 466 29.15 3.00 -7.81
C ILE A 466 30.10 2.04 -7.11
N TRP A 467 31.17 2.58 -6.46
CA TRP A 467 32.13 1.78 -5.71
C TRP A 467 31.46 1.02 -4.56
N LEU A 468 30.57 1.66 -3.81
CA LEU A 468 29.82 1.01 -2.72
C LEU A 468 29.03 -0.21 -3.21
N ILE A 469 28.27 -0.05 -4.30
CA ILE A 469 27.50 -1.17 -4.86
C ILE A 469 28.42 -2.27 -5.36
N GLN A 470 29.51 -1.95 -6.06
CA GLN A 470 30.47 -2.94 -6.52
C GLN A 470 31.14 -3.70 -5.37
N TYR A 471 31.40 -3.01 -4.27
CA TYR A 471 31.99 -3.61 -3.08
C TYR A 471 31.03 -4.52 -2.30
N TYR A 472 29.80 -4.05 -2.04
CA TYR A 472 28.81 -4.80 -1.24
C TYR A 472 28.02 -5.83 -2.05
N LEU A 473 27.84 -5.60 -3.35
CA LEU A 473 27.05 -6.46 -4.24
C LEU A 473 27.75 -6.62 -5.61
N PRO A 474 28.84 -7.37 -5.67
CA PRO A 474 29.65 -7.51 -6.89
C PRO A 474 28.92 -8.16 -8.06
N THR A 475 27.83 -8.91 -7.80
CA THR A 475 26.97 -9.53 -8.82
C THR A 475 26.02 -8.54 -9.49
N ALA A 476 25.86 -7.32 -8.94
CA ALA A 476 24.91 -6.34 -9.45
C ALA A 476 25.31 -5.76 -10.81
N LYS A 477 24.34 -5.62 -11.69
CA LYS A 477 24.46 -4.83 -12.93
C LYS A 477 24.09 -3.39 -12.63
N ILE A 478 25.08 -2.50 -12.71
CA ILE A 478 24.90 -1.08 -12.44
C ILE A 478 24.21 -0.39 -13.62
N VAL A 479 23.10 0.26 -13.34
CA VAL A 479 22.38 1.14 -14.27
C VAL A 479 22.55 2.58 -13.81
N ARG A 480 23.20 3.43 -14.62
CA ARG A 480 23.41 4.84 -14.25
C ARG A 480 22.10 5.64 -14.38
N VAL A 481 21.73 6.32 -13.31
CA VAL A 481 20.53 7.15 -13.22
C VAL A 481 20.94 8.60 -12.99
N LYS A 482 20.48 9.51 -13.84
CA LYS A 482 20.88 10.93 -13.77
C LYS A 482 20.28 11.66 -12.57
N SER A 483 19.07 11.27 -12.16
CA SER A 483 18.36 11.87 -11.02
C SER A 483 17.36 10.89 -10.42
N PRO A 484 16.99 11.02 -9.12
CA PRO A 484 15.91 10.22 -8.54
C PRO A 484 14.62 10.29 -9.35
N ARG A 485 14.26 11.47 -9.85
CA ARG A 485 13.08 11.69 -10.68
C ARG A 485 13.04 10.80 -11.93
N GLU A 486 14.18 10.59 -12.59
CA GLU A 486 14.28 9.71 -13.76
C GLU A 486 13.94 8.26 -13.43
N PHE A 487 14.33 7.79 -12.25
CA PHE A 487 13.99 6.46 -11.76
C PHE A 487 12.49 6.34 -11.48
N PHE A 488 11.94 7.23 -10.67
CA PHE A 488 10.55 7.18 -10.25
C PHE A 488 9.56 7.40 -11.41
N GLU A 489 9.86 8.29 -12.36
CA GLU A 489 9.03 8.50 -13.56
C GLU A 489 9.16 7.38 -14.60
N LYS A 490 9.80 6.26 -14.27
CA LYS A 490 9.96 5.06 -15.14
C LYS A 490 10.67 5.36 -16.47
N LYS A 491 11.49 6.39 -16.52
CA LYS A 491 12.31 6.72 -17.68
C LYS A 491 13.52 5.80 -17.82
N THR A 492 13.89 5.12 -16.73
CA THR A 492 14.90 4.05 -16.71
C THR A 492 14.21 2.70 -16.86
N LYS A 493 14.36 2.06 -18.01
CA LYS A 493 13.81 0.72 -18.25
C LYS A 493 14.64 -0.31 -17.47
N ASP A 494 13.94 -1.27 -16.84
CA ASP A 494 14.55 -2.48 -16.28
C ASP A 494 15.54 -2.25 -15.12
N VAL A 495 15.15 -1.51 -14.10
CA VAL A 495 15.86 -1.36 -12.83
C VAL A 495 15.07 -2.07 -11.73
N ASP A 496 15.74 -2.98 -10.99
CA ASP A 496 15.11 -3.76 -9.94
C ASP A 496 15.06 -2.98 -8.62
N ALA A 497 16.11 -2.22 -8.32
CA ALA A 497 16.20 -1.32 -7.16
C ALA A 497 17.03 -0.07 -7.47
N PHE A 498 16.76 1.02 -6.77
CA PHE A 498 17.59 2.24 -6.84
C PHE A 498 18.35 2.41 -5.52
N PHE A 499 19.67 2.43 -5.60
CA PHE A 499 20.52 2.67 -4.46
C PHE A 499 20.50 4.15 -4.06
N PHE A 500 20.01 4.41 -2.85
CA PHE A 500 19.75 5.75 -2.37
C PHE A 500 19.95 5.83 -0.84
N THR A 501 19.27 6.77 -0.16
CA THR A 501 19.24 6.88 1.30
C THR A 501 17.81 6.74 1.79
N ALA A 502 17.62 6.29 3.01
CA ALA A 502 16.30 6.08 3.60
C ALA A 502 15.56 7.41 3.76
N GLU A 503 16.25 8.45 4.20
CA GLU A 503 15.70 9.78 4.47
C GLU A 503 15.18 10.45 3.18
N ALA A 504 16.03 10.52 2.17
CA ALA A 504 15.63 11.09 0.88
C ALA A 504 14.67 10.14 0.12
N GLY A 505 14.89 8.83 0.22
CA GLY A 505 14.03 7.82 -0.40
C GLY A 505 12.61 7.85 0.14
N SER A 506 12.45 7.95 1.46
CA SER A 506 11.12 8.05 2.09
C SER A 506 10.34 9.28 1.63
N ALA A 507 11.01 10.42 1.44
CA ALA A 507 10.36 11.60 0.88
C ALA A 507 9.87 11.39 -0.58
N TRP A 508 10.64 10.65 -1.38
CA TRP A 508 10.23 10.30 -2.75
C TRP A 508 9.14 9.22 -2.79
N THR A 509 9.13 8.26 -1.85
CA THR A 509 8.07 7.23 -1.79
C THR A 509 6.71 7.80 -1.39
N LEU A 510 6.67 8.95 -0.70
CA LEU A 510 5.41 9.69 -0.52
C LEU A 510 4.83 10.20 -1.84
N LEU A 511 5.68 10.59 -2.80
CA LEU A 511 5.25 11.02 -4.14
C LEU A 511 4.94 9.83 -5.07
N TYR A 512 5.54 8.66 -4.80
CA TYR A 512 5.44 7.44 -5.61
C TYR A 512 5.19 6.23 -4.71
N PRO A 513 3.94 6.03 -4.23
CA PRO A 513 3.60 5.05 -3.19
C PRO A 513 3.78 3.58 -3.61
N GLU A 514 3.98 3.31 -4.90
CA GLU A 514 4.33 1.98 -5.37
C GLU A 514 5.78 1.55 -5.04
N TYR A 515 6.57 2.43 -4.44
CA TYR A 515 7.94 2.16 -4.01
C TYR A 515 8.08 2.24 -2.49
N SER A 516 9.00 1.44 -1.95
CA SER A 516 9.41 1.44 -0.54
C SER A 516 10.90 1.70 -0.40
N ALA A 517 11.28 2.43 0.65
CA ALA A 517 12.67 2.56 1.07
C ALA A 517 13.00 1.41 2.03
N VAL A 518 13.96 0.57 1.67
CA VAL A 518 14.36 -0.62 2.43
C VAL A 518 15.81 -0.51 2.86
N VAL A 519 16.05 -0.60 4.17
CA VAL A 519 17.37 -0.62 4.77
C VAL A 519 17.73 -2.08 5.09
N PRO A 520 18.73 -2.69 4.40
CA PRO A 520 19.12 -4.08 4.66
C PRO A 520 19.67 -4.25 6.08
N GLN A 521 19.08 -5.17 6.84
CA GLN A 521 19.53 -5.51 8.19
C GLN A 521 20.55 -6.66 8.16
N PRO A 522 21.40 -6.86 9.21
CA PRO A 522 21.53 -6.05 10.42
C PRO A 522 22.50 -4.85 10.29
N ASP A 523 23.36 -4.84 9.29
CA ASP A 523 24.44 -3.85 9.14
C ASP A 523 23.92 -2.59 8.43
N VAL A 524 23.54 -1.60 9.20
CA VAL A 524 23.10 -0.31 8.68
C VAL A 524 24.33 0.55 8.36
N ALA A 525 24.56 0.82 7.07
CA ALA A 525 25.60 1.74 6.63
C ALA A 525 25.04 3.16 6.47
N SER A 526 25.83 4.17 6.81
CA SER A 526 25.45 5.58 6.68
C SER A 526 26.52 6.40 5.99
N ILE A 527 26.13 7.56 5.48
CA ILE A 527 27.03 8.55 4.85
C ILE A 527 26.81 9.89 5.54
N PRO A 528 27.91 10.52 6.04
CA PRO A 528 27.81 11.81 6.71
C PRO A 528 27.47 12.94 5.74
N MET A 529 26.61 13.85 6.21
CA MET A 529 26.22 15.08 5.56
C MET A 529 26.76 16.29 6.30
N ALA A 530 27.29 17.24 5.57
CA ALA A 530 27.90 18.44 6.14
C ALA A 530 27.73 19.65 5.23
N TYR A 531 27.96 20.82 5.78
CA TYR A 531 27.88 22.09 5.06
C TYR A 531 29.23 22.51 4.55
N PRO A 532 29.47 22.54 3.22
CA PRO A 532 30.72 23.01 2.69
C PRO A 532 30.81 24.54 2.71
N VAL A 533 32.01 25.00 3.06
CA VAL A 533 32.43 26.39 2.98
C VAL A 533 33.59 26.51 1.95
N PRO A 534 33.92 27.73 1.45
CA PRO A 534 35.02 27.92 0.52
C PRO A 534 36.34 27.42 1.13
N GLN A 535 37.24 26.92 0.29
CA GLN A 535 38.54 26.46 0.74
C GLN A 535 39.35 27.61 1.37
N GLY A 536 39.99 27.34 2.51
CA GLY A 536 40.77 28.32 3.25
C GLY A 536 40.01 29.18 4.27
N GLU A 537 38.69 29.12 4.30
CA GLU A 537 37.81 29.92 5.19
C GLU A 537 37.68 29.30 6.60
N LYS A 538 38.82 29.17 7.30
CA LYS A 538 38.89 28.53 8.61
C LYS A 538 37.98 29.20 9.65
N LYS A 539 37.92 30.53 9.74
CA LYS A 539 37.14 31.26 10.73
C LYS A 539 35.62 30.99 10.56
N LEU A 540 35.16 30.95 9.32
CA LEU A 540 33.75 30.59 9.02
C LEU A 540 33.48 29.12 9.37
N LEU A 541 34.40 28.21 9.03
CA LEU A 541 34.29 26.79 9.35
C LEU A 541 34.18 26.55 10.86
N ASP A 542 35.10 27.14 11.63
CA ASP A 542 35.13 26.98 13.10
C ASP A 542 33.85 27.52 13.74
N PHE A 543 33.31 28.63 13.21
CA PHE A 543 32.04 29.15 13.64
C PHE A 543 30.88 28.20 13.31
N VAL A 544 30.82 27.69 12.09
CA VAL A 544 29.75 26.76 11.66
C VAL A 544 29.77 25.48 12.51
N ASN A 545 30.98 24.94 12.80
CA ASN A 545 31.14 23.76 13.66
C ASN A 545 30.63 24.01 15.10
N SER A 546 31.02 25.15 15.67
CA SER A 546 30.56 25.56 17.02
C SER A 546 29.02 25.75 17.05
N TRP A 547 28.47 26.34 16.01
CA TRP A 547 27.04 26.50 15.85
C TRP A 547 26.32 25.17 15.70
N LEU A 548 26.83 24.24 14.89
CA LEU A 548 26.26 22.89 14.75
C LEU A 548 26.28 22.12 16.06
N ASP A 549 27.38 22.19 16.83
CA ASP A 549 27.47 21.55 18.15
C ASP A 549 26.40 22.10 19.11
N LEU A 550 26.20 23.41 19.11
CA LEU A 550 25.15 24.06 19.89
C LEU A 550 23.74 23.57 19.46
N ARG A 551 23.46 23.54 18.13
CA ARG A 551 22.14 23.12 17.60
C ARG A 551 21.85 21.62 17.80
N LYS A 552 22.89 20.78 17.88
CA LYS A 552 22.75 19.37 18.27
C LYS A 552 22.36 19.26 19.75
N LYS A 553 23.03 20.01 20.63
CA LYS A 553 22.79 19.96 22.09
C LYS A 553 21.46 20.56 22.52
N ASP A 554 20.98 21.59 21.84
CA ASP A 554 19.70 22.21 22.16
C ASP A 554 18.49 21.52 21.48
N THR A 555 18.72 20.39 20.81
CA THR A 555 17.71 19.58 20.10
C THR A 555 17.06 20.27 18.90
N SER A 556 17.56 21.42 18.43
CA SER A 556 17.01 22.13 17.28
C SER A 556 17.10 21.29 16.01
N ILE A 557 18.26 20.64 15.76
CA ILE A 557 18.43 19.73 14.62
C ILE A 557 17.42 18.59 14.66
N GLN A 558 17.17 18.00 15.85
CA GLN A 558 16.21 16.93 16.01
C GLN A 558 14.77 17.39 15.72
N LYS A 559 14.38 18.60 16.10
CA LYS A 559 13.06 19.16 15.77
C LYS A 559 12.89 19.35 14.25
N VAL A 560 13.92 19.90 13.59
CA VAL A 560 13.94 20.07 12.13
C VAL A 560 13.90 18.72 11.43
N PHE A 561 14.65 17.72 11.95
CA PHE A 561 14.62 16.34 11.46
C PHE A 561 13.23 15.70 11.58
N ASN A 562 12.62 15.80 12.75
CA ASN A 562 11.28 15.27 12.99
C ASN A 562 10.25 15.89 12.04
N HIS A 563 10.37 17.18 11.75
CA HIS A 563 9.47 17.87 10.82
C HIS A 563 9.71 17.43 9.37
N TRP A 564 10.93 17.61 8.85
CA TRP A 564 11.20 17.46 7.41
C TRP A 564 11.45 16.01 6.98
N ILE A 565 11.99 15.17 7.86
CA ILE A 565 12.36 13.78 7.53
C ILE A 565 11.29 12.81 8.01
N LEU A 566 10.81 12.95 9.27
CA LEU A 566 9.77 12.08 9.82
C LEU A 566 8.35 12.57 9.55
N GLY A 567 8.19 13.74 8.89
CA GLY A 567 6.88 14.28 8.52
C GLY A 567 6.01 14.69 9.72
N GLN A 568 6.59 14.87 10.91
CA GLN A 568 5.86 15.33 12.09
C GLN A 568 5.44 16.79 11.89
N GLY A 569 4.15 17.04 11.69
CA GLY A 569 3.60 18.37 11.40
C GLY A 569 3.35 18.65 9.90
N ALA A 570 3.60 17.69 9.02
CA ALA A 570 3.25 17.78 7.60
C ALA A 570 1.74 17.93 7.34
N LYS A 571 0.92 17.48 8.29
CA LYS A 571 -0.51 17.80 8.39
C LYS A 571 -0.75 18.39 9.77
N GLU A 572 -1.36 19.59 9.88
CA GLU A 572 -2.16 19.88 11.04
C GLU A 572 -3.16 18.72 11.14
N LYS A 573 -2.94 17.82 12.10
CA LYS A 573 -3.95 16.82 12.44
C LYS A 573 -5.14 17.63 12.92
N LYS A 574 -6.10 17.90 12.03
CA LYS A 574 -7.44 18.30 12.47
C LYS A 574 -7.80 17.29 13.55
N PRO A 575 -8.11 17.72 14.76
CA PRO A 575 -8.41 16.81 15.84
C PRO A 575 -9.46 15.83 15.32
N ARG A 576 -9.21 14.53 15.47
CA ARG A 576 -10.12 13.49 14.99
C ARG A 576 -11.49 13.72 15.60
N TRP A 577 -12.53 13.48 14.79
CA TRP A 577 -13.87 13.40 15.34
C TRP A 577 -13.88 12.37 16.49
N SER A 578 -14.29 12.82 17.64
CA SER A 578 -14.34 12.03 18.87
C SER A 578 -15.68 12.25 19.52
N ILE A 579 -16.36 11.15 19.90
CA ILE A 579 -17.61 11.25 20.66
C ILE A 579 -17.40 12.10 21.92
N ILE A 580 -16.25 11.96 22.57
CA ILE A 580 -15.92 12.66 23.82
C ILE A 580 -15.78 14.16 23.58
N ARG A 581 -15.14 14.59 22.48
CA ARG A 581 -14.94 15.99 22.14
C ARG A 581 -16.12 16.58 21.36
N ASP A 582 -16.53 15.92 20.26
CA ASP A 582 -17.43 16.53 19.26
C ASP A 582 -18.93 16.31 19.57
N VAL A 583 -19.26 15.35 20.45
CA VAL A 583 -20.64 15.07 20.86
C VAL A 583 -20.86 15.40 22.34
N LEU A 584 -19.93 14.96 23.21
CA LEU A 584 -20.10 15.13 24.65
C LEU A 584 -19.42 16.40 25.18
N HIS A 585 -18.54 17.04 24.41
CA HIS A 585 -17.79 18.25 24.78
C HIS A 585 -17.07 18.15 26.14
N TRP A 586 -16.52 16.95 26.46
CA TRP A 586 -15.82 16.70 27.74
C TRP A 586 -14.33 17.05 27.69
N VAL A 587 -13.76 17.21 26.48
CA VAL A 587 -12.38 17.66 26.24
C VAL A 587 -12.37 18.57 25.02
N ASP A 588 -11.50 19.62 25.06
CA ASP A 588 -11.30 20.57 23.95
C ASP A 588 -10.46 19.97 22.82
#